data_0ef87d3d9493280ad75f930ac616f888
#
_entry.id   0ef87d3d9493280ad75f930ac616f888
#
_cell.length_a   1.000
_cell.length_b   1.000
_cell.length_c   1.000
_cell.angle_alpha   90.00
_cell.angle_beta   90.00
_cell.angle_gamma   90.00
#
_symmetry.space_group_name_H-M   'P 1'
#
loop_
_entity.id
_entity.type
_entity.pdbx_description
1 polymer ?
#
loop_
_entity_poly.entity_id
_entity_poly.type
_entity_poly.pdbx_seq_one_letter_code
_entity_poly.pdbx_strand_id
1 'polypeptide(L)'
;MIYKDEQCIAKNPMLRALAEEIANDLWTRSDGQGEVMLSGQNTAYLMERGLGMLKRIQFIGNRYQVIHDPSEVPEEITKVSVYLHEGVESYTERFVLRWKEANCAVAGPYWIDTTFANKGIGVRSICKTLDIDLADVMAFGDNYNDVSMLDIVGVPYIMDGAAAPLQEKYSNHTPCPEDVLREFLKQA
;
A
#
# COMPACT_ATOMS: atom_id res chain seq x y z
N MET A 1 -7.81 -2.61 2.23
CA MET A 1 -9.14 -2.77 2.84
C MET A 1 -9.60 -1.42 3.37
N ILE A 2 -10.89 -1.17 3.33
CA ILE A 2 -11.52 0.07 3.76
C ILE A 2 -12.57 -0.29 4.81
N TYR A 3 -12.56 0.44 5.91
CA TYR A 3 -13.48 0.21 7.03
C TYR A 3 -14.33 1.47 7.29
N LYS A 4 -15.59 1.24 7.64
CA LYS A 4 -16.51 2.24 8.19
C LYS A 4 -17.19 1.60 9.40
N ASP A 5 -17.16 2.27 10.54
CA ASP A 5 -17.78 1.80 11.80
C ASP A 5 -17.39 0.32 12.10
N GLU A 6 -16.08 0.02 12.01
CA GLU A 6 -15.48 -1.31 12.19
C GLU A 6 -15.88 -2.36 11.14
N GLN A 7 -16.78 -2.05 10.22
CA GLN A 7 -17.20 -2.93 9.14
C GLN A 7 -16.31 -2.72 7.90
N CYS A 8 -15.76 -3.80 7.35
CA CYS A 8 -15.04 -3.74 6.07
C CYS A 8 -16.04 -3.50 4.94
N ILE A 9 -16.00 -2.30 4.33
CA ILE A 9 -16.90 -1.89 3.25
C ILE A 9 -16.32 -2.10 1.86
N ALA A 10 -15.00 -2.22 1.74
CA ALA A 10 -14.34 -2.56 0.47
C ALA A 10 -12.99 -3.23 0.70
N LYS A 11 -12.66 -4.18 -0.17
CA LYS A 11 -11.37 -4.86 -0.20
C LYS A 11 -10.98 -5.19 -1.65
N ASN A 12 -9.67 -5.26 -1.87
CA ASN A 12 -9.11 -5.66 -3.15
C ASN A 12 -8.03 -6.73 -2.92
N PRO A 13 -8.42 -7.98 -2.68
CA PRO A 13 -7.48 -9.07 -2.45
C PRO A 13 -6.77 -9.45 -3.74
N MET A 14 -5.62 -10.06 -3.60
CA MET A 14 -4.91 -10.72 -4.68
C MET A 14 -5.56 -12.09 -4.98
N LEU A 15 -5.46 -12.54 -6.22
CA LEU A 15 -5.76 -13.94 -6.53
C LEU A 15 -4.79 -14.81 -5.73
N ARG A 16 -5.30 -15.81 -4.98
CA ARG A 16 -4.51 -16.65 -4.09
C ARG A 16 -3.31 -17.27 -4.79
N ALA A 17 -3.53 -17.95 -5.91
CA ALA A 17 -2.45 -18.60 -6.66
C ALA A 17 -1.35 -17.63 -7.08
N LEU A 18 -1.70 -16.39 -7.45
CA LEU A 18 -0.73 -15.35 -7.80
C LEU A 18 0.04 -14.87 -6.57
N ALA A 19 -0.63 -14.67 -5.44
CA ALA A 19 0.04 -14.28 -4.19
C ALA A 19 1.03 -15.34 -3.71
N GLU A 20 0.66 -16.61 -3.79
CA GLU A 20 1.52 -17.75 -3.46
C GLU A 20 2.73 -17.83 -4.42
N GLU A 21 2.51 -17.66 -5.72
CA GLU A 21 3.58 -17.63 -6.72
C GLU A 21 4.57 -16.50 -6.45
N ILE A 22 4.07 -15.28 -6.21
CA ILE A 22 4.91 -14.12 -5.89
C ILE A 22 5.71 -14.36 -4.61
N ALA A 23 5.06 -14.82 -3.54
CA ALA A 23 5.73 -15.08 -2.26
C ALA A 23 6.86 -16.10 -2.40
N ASN A 24 6.62 -17.18 -3.11
CA ASN A 24 7.63 -18.21 -3.37
C ASN A 24 8.77 -17.71 -4.26
N ASP A 25 8.47 -16.88 -5.28
CA ASP A 25 9.48 -16.30 -6.15
C ASP A 25 10.38 -15.30 -5.39
N LEU A 26 9.77 -14.38 -4.60
CA LEU A 26 10.51 -13.44 -3.76
C LEU A 26 11.40 -14.16 -2.74
N TRP A 27 10.87 -15.20 -2.10
CA TRP A 27 11.61 -16.04 -1.18
C TRP A 27 12.80 -16.73 -1.83
N THR A 28 12.58 -17.39 -2.97
CA THR A 28 13.61 -18.16 -3.65
C THR A 28 14.70 -17.26 -4.23
N ARG A 29 14.30 -16.13 -4.83
CA ARG A 29 15.21 -15.22 -5.54
C ARG A 29 15.88 -14.17 -4.66
N SER A 30 15.56 -14.12 -3.38
CA SER A 30 16.26 -13.24 -2.45
C SER A 30 17.59 -13.79 -1.98
N ASP A 31 18.01 -14.95 -2.47
CA ASP A 31 19.28 -15.60 -2.11
C ASP A 31 19.44 -15.79 -0.59
N GLY A 32 18.32 -15.95 0.12
CA GLY A 32 18.28 -16.05 1.58
C GLY A 32 18.37 -14.72 2.34
N GLN A 33 18.42 -13.60 1.64
CA GLN A 33 18.52 -12.25 2.23
C GLN A 33 17.15 -11.59 2.44
N GLY A 34 16.11 -12.10 1.78
CA GLY A 34 14.76 -11.56 1.87
C GLY A 34 13.91 -12.24 2.93
N GLU A 35 13.12 -11.45 3.61
CA GLU A 35 12.10 -11.90 4.53
C GLU A 35 10.72 -11.64 3.95
N VAL A 36 10.00 -12.69 3.60
CA VAL A 36 8.70 -12.58 2.92
C VAL A 36 7.56 -12.57 3.94
N MET A 37 6.65 -11.63 3.72
CA MET A 37 5.44 -11.45 4.51
C MET A 37 4.22 -11.38 3.60
N LEU A 38 3.17 -12.13 3.92
CA LEU A 38 1.87 -12.00 3.30
C LEU A 38 0.93 -11.26 4.26
N SER A 39 0.22 -10.28 3.77
CA SER A 39 -0.74 -9.51 4.57
C SER A 39 -2.14 -10.04 4.32
N GLY A 40 -2.77 -10.58 5.34
CA GLY A 40 -4.17 -10.91 5.36
C GLY A 40 -5.05 -9.72 5.76
N GLN A 41 -6.24 -9.99 6.27
CA GLN A 41 -7.17 -8.95 6.71
C GLN A 41 -6.70 -8.27 8.00
N ASN A 42 -6.27 -9.06 8.98
CA ASN A 42 -5.86 -8.58 10.31
C ASN A 42 -4.56 -9.23 10.81
N THR A 43 -3.90 -10.02 9.98
CA THR A 43 -2.74 -10.81 10.38
C THR A 43 -1.63 -10.67 9.33
N ALA A 44 -0.41 -10.51 9.80
CA ALA A 44 0.80 -10.62 9.01
C ALA A 44 1.30 -12.07 9.08
N TYR A 45 1.45 -12.72 7.95
CA TYR A 45 1.94 -14.10 7.84
C TYR A 45 3.40 -14.04 7.42
N LEU A 46 4.28 -14.47 8.30
CA LEU A 46 5.73 -14.45 8.10
C LEU A 46 6.21 -15.84 7.68
N MET A 47 6.90 -15.93 6.56
CA MET A 47 7.56 -17.18 6.21
C MET A 47 8.71 -17.46 7.19
N GLU A 48 8.91 -18.74 7.56
CA GLU A 48 9.74 -19.17 8.69
C GLU A 48 11.15 -18.56 8.73
N ARG A 49 11.78 -18.32 7.58
CA ARG A 49 13.10 -17.67 7.50
C ARG A 49 13.06 -16.18 7.80
N GLY A 50 11.88 -15.57 7.73
CA GLY A 50 11.64 -14.14 7.91
C GLY A 50 11.52 -13.69 9.37
N LEU A 51 12.12 -14.40 10.33
CA LEU A 51 11.93 -14.09 11.75
C LEU A 51 12.72 -12.87 12.25
N GLY A 52 13.67 -12.34 11.47
CA GLY A 52 14.35 -11.08 11.78
C GLY A 52 13.37 -9.88 11.73
N MET A 53 12.37 -9.92 10.84
CA MET A 53 11.29 -8.94 10.74
C MET A 53 10.33 -8.97 11.95
N LEU A 54 10.31 -10.07 12.70
CA LEU A 54 9.38 -10.30 13.81
C LEU A 54 9.41 -9.17 14.83
N LYS A 55 10.60 -8.65 15.17
CA LYS A 55 10.76 -7.54 16.13
C LYS A 55 10.05 -6.27 15.65
N ARG A 56 10.08 -6.00 14.33
CA ARG A 56 9.40 -4.83 13.73
C ARG A 56 7.89 -5.02 13.77
N ILE A 57 7.38 -6.20 13.40
CA ILE A 57 5.95 -6.52 13.43
C ILE A 57 5.40 -6.42 14.86
N GLN A 58 6.12 -6.92 15.85
CA GLN A 58 5.77 -6.80 17.27
C GLN A 58 5.78 -5.33 17.73
N PHE A 59 6.77 -4.54 17.30
CA PHE A 59 6.88 -3.13 17.69
C PHE A 59 5.67 -2.31 17.20
N ILE A 60 5.17 -2.55 15.99
CA ILE A 60 3.98 -1.87 15.45
C ILE A 60 2.66 -2.45 15.96
N GLY A 61 2.70 -3.51 16.78
CA GLY A 61 1.51 -4.09 17.40
C GLY A 61 0.61 -4.91 16.47
N ASN A 62 1.10 -5.29 15.29
CA ASN A 62 0.34 -6.13 14.37
C ASN A 62 0.22 -7.57 14.91
N ARG A 63 -0.94 -8.19 14.67
CA ARG A 63 -1.06 -9.64 14.82
C ARG A 63 -0.21 -10.32 13.78
N TYR A 64 0.43 -11.42 14.14
CA TYR A 64 1.24 -12.19 13.20
C TYR A 64 1.09 -13.70 13.43
N GLN A 65 1.40 -14.45 12.38
CA GLN A 65 1.53 -15.89 12.41
C GLN A 65 2.75 -16.30 11.58
N VAL A 66 3.53 -17.25 12.07
CA VAL A 66 4.62 -17.85 11.29
C VAL A 66 4.04 -19.00 10.48
N ILE A 67 4.40 -19.07 9.21
CA ILE A 67 3.99 -20.10 8.26
C ILE A 67 5.21 -20.71 7.57
N HIS A 68 5.10 -21.95 7.12
CA HIS A 68 6.14 -22.65 6.36
C HIS A 68 5.93 -22.47 4.85
N ASP A 69 4.66 -22.37 4.43
CA ASP A 69 4.26 -22.24 3.02
C ASP A 69 3.13 -21.21 2.86
N PRO A 70 3.14 -20.39 1.79
CA PRO A 70 2.09 -19.40 1.54
C PRO A 70 0.66 -19.96 1.49
N SER A 71 0.50 -21.23 1.13
CA SER A 71 -0.82 -21.92 1.10
C SER A 71 -1.47 -22.07 2.47
N GLU A 72 -0.69 -21.97 3.56
CA GLU A 72 -1.20 -22.03 4.93
C GLU A 72 -1.98 -20.79 5.36
N VAL A 73 -1.93 -19.68 4.60
CA VAL A 73 -2.70 -18.47 4.91
C VAL A 73 -4.20 -18.77 4.82
N PRO A 74 -4.98 -18.68 5.92
CA PRO A 74 -6.39 -19.13 5.92
C PRO A 74 -7.37 -18.07 5.35
N GLU A 75 -6.91 -16.86 5.09
CA GLU A 75 -7.73 -15.72 4.68
C GLU A 75 -7.28 -15.15 3.32
N GLU A 76 -7.98 -14.14 2.83
CA GLU A 76 -7.62 -13.44 1.60
C GLU A 76 -6.32 -12.64 1.79
N ILE A 77 -5.41 -12.77 0.84
CA ILE A 77 -4.13 -12.07 0.83
C ILE A 77 -4.31 -10.74 0.10
N THR A 78 -3.94 -9.64 0.73
CA THR A 78 -4.09 -8.29 0.18
C THR A 78 -2.78 -7.70 -0.31
N LYS A 79 -1.65 -8.21 0.18
CA LYS A 79 -0.32 -7.74 -0.17
C LYS A 79 0.71 -8.84 0.09
N VAL A 80 1.71 -8.92 -0.77
CA VAL A 80 2.93 -9.69 -0.55
C VAL A 80 4.10 -8.72 -0.47
N SER A 81 4.89 -8.81 0.58
CA SER A 81 6.04 -7.94 0.85
C SER A 81 7.30 -8.74 1.01
N VAL A 82 8.43 -8.16 0.62
CA VAL A 82 9.75 -8.66 1.00
C VAL A 82 10.54 -7.55 1.68
N TYR A 83 11.14 -7.86 2.82
CA TYR A 83 12.09 -7.02 3.52
C TYR A 83 13.51 -7.48 3.21
N LEU A 84 14.38 -6.56 2.83
CA LEU A 84 15.75 -6.80 2.38
C LEU A 84 16.71 -6.05 3.30
N HIS A 85 17.47 -6.76 4.13
CA HIS A 85 18.33 -6.17 5.16
C HIS A 85 19.43 -5.25 4.60
N GLU A 86 19.91 -5.51 3.39
CA GLU A 86 20.96 -4.74 2.72
C GLU A 86 20.42 -3.64 1.80
N GLY A 87 19.08 -3.45 1.77
CA GLY A 87 18.42 -2.49 0.90
C GLY A 87 17.85 -3.11 -0.37
N VAL A 88 17.07 -2.31 -1.10
CA VAL A 88 16.30 -2.76 -2.28
C VAL A 88 17.05 -2.64 -3.60
N GLU A 89 18.16 -1.91 -3.67
CA GLU A 89 18.83 -1.52 -4.91
C GLU A 89 19.19 -2.71 -5.80
N SER A 90 19.79 -3.77 -5.20
CA SER A 90 20.20 -4.98 -5.91
C SER A 90 19.03 -5.84 -6.40
N TYR A 91 17.84 -5.61 -5.86
CA TYR A 91 16.65 -6.43 -6.09
C TYR A 91 15.56 -5.73 -6.91
N THR A 92 15.67 -4.40 -7.10
CA THR A 92 14.66 -3.61 -7.82
C THR A 92 14.43 -4.15 -9.23
N GLU A 93 15.49 -4.37 -10.01
CA GLU A 93 15.35 -4.93 -11.35
C GLU A 93 14.84 -6.37 -11.31
N ARG A 94 15.35 -7.19 -10.39
CA ARG A 94 15.02 -8.61 -10.24
C ARG A 94 13.55 -8.85 -9.86
N PHE A 95 12.97 -8.01 -8.99
CA PHE A 95 11.61 -8.18 -8.47
C PHE A 95 10.61 -7.24 -9.11
N VAL A 96 10.90 -5.93 -9.14
CA VAL A 96 9.94 -4.92 -9.59
C VAL A 96 9.64 -5.09 -11.07
N LEU A 97 10.65 -5.31 -11.92
CA LEU A 97 10.43 -5.52 -13.35
C LEU A 97 9.72 -6.85 -13.62
N ARG A 98 10.09 -7.91 -12.89
CA ARG A 98 9.48 -9.23 -13.06
C ARG A 98 7.99 -9.23 -12.73
N TRP A 99 7.60 -8.56 -11.63
CA TRP A 99 6.23 -8.54 -11.12
C TRP A 99 5.52 -7.21 -11.39
N LYS A 100 5.97 -6.47 -12.40
CA LYS A 100 5.40 -5.16 -12.76
C LYS A 100 3.89 -5.21 -12.99
N GLU A 101 3.40 -6.24 -13.69
CA GLU A 101 1.98 -6.43 -13.99
C GLU A 101 1.14 -6.73 -12.73
N ALA A 102 1.80 -7.18 -11.65
CA ALA A 102 1.19 -7.37 -10.33
C ALA A 102 1.39 -6.17 -9.41
N ASN A 103 1.75 -4.99 -9.96
CA ASN A 103 2.03 -3.75 -9.24
C ASN A 103 3.11 -3.91 -8.16
N CYS A 104 4.15 -4.68 -8.46
CA CYS A 104 5.33 -4.76 -7.60
C CYS A 104 6.10 -3.43 -7.66
N ALA A 105 6.39 -2.85 -6.51
CA ALA A 105 7.05 -1.56 -6.41
C ALA A 105 7.92 -1.45 -5.15
N VAL A 106 8.94 -0.59 -5.23
CA VAL A 106 9.70 -0.18 -4.05
C VAL A 106 8.80 0.62 -3.11
N ALA A 107 8.69 0.16 -1.87
CA ALA A 107 7.86 0.77 -0.82
C ALA A 107 8.70 1.46 0.27
N GLY A 108 10.00 1.51 0.10
CA GLY A 108 10.96 2.13 1.02
C GLY A 108 12.37 1.59 0.82
N PRO A 109 13.37 2.05 1.58
CA PRO A 109 14.77 1.67 1.37
C PRO A 109 15.06 0.18 1.57
N TYR A 110 14.18 -0.54 2.25
CA TYR A 110 14.31 -1.96 2.58
C TYR A 110 13.11 -2.80 2.17
N TRP A 111 12.08 -2.21 1.55
CA TRP A 111 10.82 -2.87 1.25
C TRP A 111 10.48 -2.86 -0.21
N ILE A 112 10.06 -4.02 -0.71
CA ILE A 112 9.36 -4.16 -1.97
C ILE A 112 7.99 -4.77 -1.67
N ASP A 113 6.93 -4.10 -2.14
CA ASP A 113 5.55 -4.50 -1.96
C ASP A 113 4.92 -4.87 -3.29
N THR A 114 4.07 -5.88 -3.26
CA THR A 114 3.21 -6.26 -4.37
C THR A 114 1.76 -6.25 -3.91
N THR A 115 0.92 -5.38 -4.50
CA THR A 115 -0.48 -5.24 -4.12
C THR A 115 -1.30 -4.66 -5.26
N PHE A 116 -2.54 -5.12 -5.44
CA PHE A 116 -3.49 -4.53 -6.39
C PHE A 116 -4.25 -3.33 -5.83
N ALA A 117 -3.99 -2.96 -4.57
CA ALA A 117 -4.58 -1.79 -3.95
C ALA A 117 -3.70 -0.55 -4.16
N ASN A 118 -4.33 0.56 -4.52
CA ASN A 118 -3.72 1.90 -4.46
C ASN A 118 -4.73 2.90 -3.90
N LYS A 119 -4.28 4.12 -3.59
CA LYS A 119 -5.14 5.14 -2.98
C LYS A 119 -6.33 5.53 -3.87
N GLY A 120 -6.16 5.56 -5.18
CA GLY A 120 -7.24 5.85 -6.12
C GLY A 120 -8.33 4.77 -6.15
N ILE A 121 -7.96 3.48 -6.14
CA ILE A 121 -8.92 2.37 -6.00
C ILE A 121 -9.66 2.51 -4.66
N GLY A 122 -8.95 2.86 -3.59
CA GLY A 122 -9.54 3.08 -2.27
C GLY A 122 -10.62 4.16 -2.31
N VAL A 123 -10.29 5.34 -2.83
CA VAL A 123 -11.24 6.47 -2.95
C VAL A 123 -12.45 6.11 -3.81
N ARG A 124 -12.24 5.50 -4.99
CA ARG A 124 -13.37 5.03 -5.84
C ARG A 124 -14.29 4.07 -5.10
N SER A 125 -13.71 3.15 -4.32
CA SER A 125 -14.50 2.17 -3.56
C SER A 125 -15.33 2.85 -2.45
N ILE A 126 -14.76 3.82 -1.73
CA ILE A 126 -15.47 4.61 -0.72
C ILE A 126 -16.62 5.38 -1.38
N CYS A 127 -16.33 6.15 -2.42
CA CYS A 127 -17.32 6.97 -3.14
C CYS A 127 -18.47 6.13 -3.66
N LYS A 128 -18.16 4.99 -4.28
CA LYS A 128 -19.19 4.05 -4.77
C LYS A 128 -20.05 3.51 -3.63
N THR A 129 -19.47 3.17 -2.49
CA THR A 129 -20.20 2.60 -1.35
C THR A 129 -21.08 3.64 -0.64
N LEU A 130 -20.64 4.90 -0.63
CA LEU A 130 -21.35 6.00 0.03
C LEU A 130 -22.21 6.84 -0.91
N ASP A 131 -22.25 6.48 -2.20
CA ASP A 131 -22.97 7.23 -3.26
C ASP A 131 -22.52 8.70 -3.36
N ILE A 132 -21.19 8.90 -3.33
CA ILE A 132 -20.54 10.22 -3.45
C ILE A 132 -19.92 10.33 -4.84
N ASP A 133 -20.14 11.47 -5.53
CA ASP A 133 -19.44 11.76 -6.77
C ASP A 133 -17.97 12.08 -6.48
N LEU A 134 -17.06 11.56 -7.29
CA LEU A 134 -15.63 11.88 -7.20
C LEU A 134 -15.35 13.38 -7.39
N ALA A 135 -16.21 14.07 -8.13
CA ALA A 135 -16.15 15.53 -8.31
C ALA A 135 -16.35 16.31 -7.00
N ASP A 136 -17.06 15.72 -6.03
CA ASP A 136 -17.33 16.33 -4.71
C ASP A 136 -16.30 15.94 -3.65
N VAL A 137 -15.22 15.23 -4.03
CA VAL A 137 -14.20 14.76 -3.10
C VAL A 137 -12.99 15.70 -3.11
N MET A 138 -12.59 16.10 -1.92
CA MET A 138 -11.31 16.77 -1.66
C MET A 138 -10.28 15.74 -1.16
N ALA A 139 -9.06 15.79 -1.69
CA ALA A 139 -7.97 14.90 -1.26
C ALA A 139 -6.64 15.65 -1.13
N PHE A 140 -5.80 15.22 -0.21
CA PHE A 140 -4.49 15.77 0.07
C PHE A 140 -3.42 14.69 -0.11
N GLY A 141 -2.29 15.06 -0.72
CA GLY A 141 -1.18 14.14 -0.95
C GLY A 141 0.17 14.85 -0.97
N ASP A 142 1.24 14.11 -0.74
CA ASP A 142 2.61 14.63 -0.68
C ASP A 142 3.60 13.81 -1.51
N ASN A 143 3.17 12.64 -2.05
CA ASN A 143 4.09 11.72 -2.70
C ASN A 143 3.47 11.04 -3.93
N TYR A 144 4.28 10.35 -4.71
CA TYR A 144 3.89 9.66 -5.95
C TYR A 144 2.81 8.59 -5.76
N ASN A 145 2.74 7.95 -4.59
CA ASN A 145 1.69 6.99 -4.26
C ASN A 145 0.30 7.64 -4.09
N ASP A 146 0.23 8.96 -3.96
CA ASP A 146 -1.02 9.73 -3.87
C ASP A 146 -1.59 10.11 -5.24
N VAL A 147 -0.76 10.10 -6.28
CA VAL A 147 -1.14 10.51 -7.64
C VAL A 147 -2.40 9.79 -8.12
N SER A 148 -2.49 8.48 -7.87
CA SER A 148 -3.66 7.69 -8.28
C SER A 148 -4.99 8.15 -7.63
N MET A 149 -4.91 8.80 -6.47
CA MET A 149 -6.04 9.41 -5.76
C MET A 149 -6.28 10.84 -6.24
N LEU A 150 -5.22 11.65 -6.28
CA LEU A 150 -5.32 13.08 -6.67
C LEU A 150 -5.82 13.27 -8.11
N ASP A 151 -5.48 12.34 -9.02
CA ASP A 151 -5.90 12.40 -10.42
C ASP A 151 -7.40 12.11 -10.65
N ILE A 152 -8.11 11.65 -9.65
CA ILE A 152 -9.52 11.21 -9.83
C ILE A 152 -10.53 12.01 -9.01
N VAL A 153 -10.07 12.85 -8.11
CA VAL A 153 -10.96 13.66 -7.25
C VAL A 153 -11.19 15.05 -7.83
N GLY A 154 -12.33 15.66 -7.49
CA GLY A 154 -12.68 17.00 -7.98
C GLY A 154 -11.80 18.11 -7.41
N VAL A 155 -11.30 17.95 -6.17
CA VAL A 155 -10.51 19.00 -5.49
C VAL A 155 -9.21 18.40 -4.93
N PRO A 156 -8.20 18.15 -5.79
CA PRO A 156 -6.90 17.67 -5.34
C PRO A 156 -6.05 18.79 -4.73
N TYR A 157 -5.39 18.53 -3.61
CA TYR A 157 -4.36 19.38 -3.01
C TYR A 157 -3.05 18.64 -2.92
N ILE A 158 -1.97 19.27 -3.36
CA ILE A 158 -0.60 18.81 -3.13
C ILE A 158 0.02 19.58 -1.96
N MET A 159 0.79 18.86 -1.12
CA MET A 159 1.50 19.48 -0.02
C MET A 159 2.70 20.29 -0.52
N ASP A 160 2.97 21.45 0.08
CA ASP A 160 4.10 22.34 -0.29
C ASP A 160 5.47 21.65 -0.16
N GLY A 161 5.58 20.62 0.68
CA GLY A 161 6.79 19.81 0.82
C GLY A 161 6.97 18.69 -0.21
N ALA A 162 6.04 18.52 -1.15
CA ALA A 162 6.12 17.48 -2.17
C ALA A 162 7.25 17.78 -3.19
N ALA A 163 7.68 16.74 -3.93
CA ALA A 163 8.66 16.90 -5.00
C ALA A 163 8.16 17.86 -6.09
N ALA A 164 9.06 18.68 -6.65
CA ALA A 164 8.73 19.71 -7.65
C ALA A 164 7.84 19.22 -8.80
N PRO A 165 8.07 18.03 -9.42
CA PRO A 165 7.18 17.53 -10.47
C PRO A 165 5.73 17.30 -10.04
N LEU A 166 5.50 16.98 -8.75
CA LEU A 166 4.15 16.84 -8.21
C LEU A 166 3.51 18.22 -7.96
N GLN A 167 4.28 19.19 -7.49
CA GLN A 167 3.81 20.56 -7.32
C GLN A 167 3.43 21.20 -8.65
N GLU A 168 4.19 20.95 -9.71
CA GLU A 168 3.87 21.45 -11.06
C GLU A 168 2.61 20.82 -11.67
N LYS A 169 2.29 19.59 -11.25
CA LYS A 169 1.14 18.84 -11.78
C LYS A 169 -0.20 19.33 -11.22
N TYR A 170 -0.25 19.76 -9.97
CA TYR A 170 -1.50 20.14 -9.30
C TYR A 170 -1.52 21.63 -8.98
N SER A 171 -2.65 22.30 -9.21
CA SER A 171 -2.78 23.75 -9.03
C SER A 171 -3.07 24.18 -7.59
N ASN A 172 -3.67 23.30 -6.77
CA ASN A 172 -3.97 23.62 -5.39
C ASN A 172 -2.84 23.13 -4.49
N HIS A 173 -2.29 24.03 -3.70
CA HIS A 173 -1.18 23.79 -2.79
C HIS A 173 -1.57 24.12 -1.37
N THR A 174 -0.99 23.42 -0.39
CA THR A 174 -1.16 23.76 1.01
C THR A 174 0.01 23.25 1.85
N PRO A 175 0.47 24.04 2.85
CA PRO A 175 1.37 23.52 3.87
C PRO A 175 0.64 22.68 4.95
N CYS A 176 -0.70 22.84 5.05
CA CYS A 176 -1.48 22.29 6.16
C CYS A 176 -2.91 21.97 5.71
N PRO A 177 -3.30 20.69 5.58
CA PRO A 177 -4.66 20.29 5.22
C PRO A 177 -5.74 20.84 6.13
N GLU A 178 -5.46 20.96 7.43
CA GLU A 178 -6.39 21.44 8.45
C GLU A 178 -6.83 22.88 8.19
N ASP A 179 -5.97 23.72 7.64
CA ASP A 179 -6.30 25.12 7.34
C ASP A 179 -7.28 25.20 6.15
N VAL A 180 -7.06 24.39 5.14
CA VAL A 180 -8.00 24.28 3.99
C VAL A 180 -9.37 23.78 4.46
N LEU A 181 -9.38 22.72 5.27
CA LEU A 181 -10.63 22.17 5.82
C LEU A 181 -11.37 23.18 6.72
N ARG A 182 -10.63 23.94 7.54
CA ARG A 182 -11.21 24.98 8.40
C ARG A 182 -11.86 26.10 7.58
N GLU A 183 -11.23 26.54 6.50
CA GLU A 183 -11.80 27.54 5.60
C GLU A 183 -13.03 26.99 4.84
N PHE A 184 -12.97 25.75 4.37
CA PHE A 184 -14.11 25.10 3.73
C PHE A 184 -15.34 25.02 4.66
N LEU A 185 -15.14 24.61 5.91
CA LEU A 185 -16.21 24.49 6.90
C LEU A 185 -16.83 25.83 7.34
N LYS A 186 -16.14 26.97 7.14
CA LYS A 186 -16.73 28.30 7.39
C LYS A 186 -17.68 28.74 6.28
N GLN A 187 -17.56 28.13 5.08
CA GLN A 187 -18.35 28.48 3.90
C GLN A 187 -19.56 27.54 3.70
N ALA A 188 -19.57 26.41 4.41
CA ALA A 188 -20.64 25.42 4.39
C ALA A 188 -21.72 25.74 5.43
#